data_99586d9458d7bfd8835fcec4d05088ab
#
_entry.id   99586d9458d7bfd8835fcec4d05088ab
#
_cell.length_a   1.000
_cell.length_b   1.000
_cell.length_c   1.000
_cell.angle_alpha   90.00
_cell.angle_beta   90.00
_cell.angle_gamma   90.00
#
_symmetry.space_group_name_H-M   'P 1'
#
loop_
_entity.id
_entity.type
_entity.pdbx_description
1 polymer ?
#
loop_
_entity_poly.entity_id
_entity_poly.type
_entity_poly.pdbx_seq_one_letter_code
_entity_poly.pdbx_strand_id
1 'polypeptide(L)'
;MYESSNGPLWNNLSRVLFVIGLALGGLAAYLYWGYGEKLREQATELDEKNRAVTLENERLKEHVGYLTGRLEEEVAKVSREKEEEMARVRATHDEMLKAMQKEVERGQIKITQLADRLSLNIVDKILFPSGEAEFSDQGKEVLKRVGAVLLQAKDKTFRIEGHTDNIPIAKPLKARFASNWELSTARATNVVRFLQDEAKIEAHRLEAVGLGEYHPIAGNKTPAGRSQNRRIEIILFPRVGSLTKELGTPKKTVQSPVAKPAVAPKAGAR
;
A
#
# COMPACT_ATOMS: atom_id res chain seq x y z
N MET A 1 58.65 -45.50 -87.48
CA MET A 1 57.92 -46.49 -86.63
C MET A 1 58.38 -46.24 -85.22
N TYR A 2 57.51 -45.59 -84.43
CA TYR A 2 57.71 -45.45 -82.97
C TYR A 2 56.62 -46.22 -82.27
N GLU A 3 56.95 -47.44 -81.88
CA GLU A 3 56.09 -48.21 -81.03
C GLU A 3 56.24 -47.68 -79.60
N SER A 4 55.22 -47.03 -79.11
CA SER A 4 55.13 -46.63 -77.68
C SER A 4 54.72 -47.84 -76.86
N SER A 5 55.67 -48.53 -76.28
CA SER A 5 55.43 -49.58 -75.28
C SER A 5 54.98 -48.93 -74.00
N ASN A 6 53.69 -48.63 -73.84
CA ASN A 6 53.11 -48.35 -72.57
C ASN A 6 52.99 -49.69 -71.80
N GLY A 7 54.00 -49.96 -70.94
CA GLY A 7 54.15 -51.20 -70.22
C GLY A 7 53.06 -51.46 -69.21
N PRO A 8 52.88 -52.70 -68.70
CA PRO A 8 51.85 -53.15 -67.81
C PRO A 8 51.81 -52.37 -66.48
N LEU A 9 52.84 -51.65 -66.12
CA LEU A 9 52.94 -50.81 -64.92
C LEU A 9 52.00 -49.62 -64.96
N TRP A 10 51.78 -48.97 -66.11
CA TRP A 10 50.84 -47.79 -66.22
C TRP A 10 49.37 -48.21 -66.12
N ASN A 11 49.04 -49.41 -66.67
CA ASN A 11 47.67 -49.95 -66.51
C ASN A 11 47.34 -50.30 -65.10
N ASN A 12 48.26 -50.81 -64.32
CA ASN A 12 48.04 -51.12 -62.91
C ASN A 12 47.95 -49.82 -62.05
N LEU A 13 48.79 -48.84 -62.30
CA LEU A 13 48.77 -47.56 -61.61
C LEU A 13 47.44 -46.80 -61.84
N SER A 14 46.96 -46.77 -63.10
CA SER A 14 45.63 -46.14 -63.41
C SER A 14 44.44 -46.84 -62.69
N ARG A 15 44.46 -48.19 -62.64
CA ARG A 15 43.46 -48.98 -61.90
C ARG A 15 43.49 -48.69 -60.38
N VAL A 16 44.67 -48.58 -59.79
CA VAL A 16 44.82 -48.21 -58.35
C VAL A 16 44.35 -46.81 -58.10
N LEU A 17 44.70 -45.85 -58.95
CA LEU A 17 44.20 -44.45 -58.78
C LEU A 17 42.68 -44.36 -58.93
N PHE A 18 42.11 -45.14 -59.90
CA PHE A 18 40.64 -45.20 -60.03
C PHE A 18 39.90 -45.78 -58.80
N VAL A 19 40.46 -46.83 -58.26
CA VAL A 19 39.90 -47.48 -57.01
C VAL A 19 40.01 -46.51 -55.80
N ILE A 20 41.14 -45.80 -55.66
CA ILE A 20 41.32 -44.75 -54.63
C ILE A 20 40.36 -43.63 -54.84
N GLY A 21 40.13 -43.20 -56.07
CA GLY A 21 39.17 -42.13 -56.42
C GLY A 21 37.71 -42.54 -56.02
N LEU A 22 37.32 -43.77 -56.31
CA LEU A 22 36.04 -44.32 -55.95
C LEU A 22 35.88 -44.47 -54.42
N ALA A 23 36.91 -44.88 -53.71
CA ALA A 23 36.94 -44.99 -52.30
C ALA A 23 36.81 -43.62 -51.60
N LEU A 24 37.56 -42.60 -52.09
CA LEU A 24 37.48 -41.25 -51.59
C LEU A 24 36.14 -40.60 -51.93
N GLY A 25 35.59 -40.83 -53.14
CA GLY A 25 34.25 -40.37 -53.52
C GLY A 25 33.14 -40.99 -52.65
N GLY A 26 33.23 -42.29 -52.38
CA GLY A 26 32.32 -42.99 -51.45
C GLY A 26 32.39 -42.49 -50.03
N LEU A 27 33.62 -42.24 -49.54
CA LEU A 27 33.83 -41.66 -48.21
C LEU A 27 33.29 -40.23 -48.11
N ALA A 28 33.52 -39.40 -49.12
CA ALA A 28 32.99 -38.04 -49.19
C ALA A 28 31.46 -38.04 -49.23
N ALA A 29 30.86 -38.93 -50.05
CA ALA A 29 29.39 -39.06 -50.08
C ALA A 29 28.81 -39.55 -48.77
N TYR A 30 29.46 -40.49 -48.09
CA TYR A 30 29.06 -41.01 -46.76
C TYR A 30 29.13 -39.90 -45.69
N LEU A 31 30.23 -39.15 -45.67
CA LEU A 31 30.39 -38.04 -44.73
C LEU A 31 29.38 -36.92 -45.05
N TYR A 32 29.17 -36.55 -46.31
CA TYR A 32 28.20 -35.55 -46.71
C TYR A 32 26.78 -35.93 -46.31
N TRP A 33 26.41 -37.20 -46.48
CA TRP A 33 25.06 -37.66 -46.16
C TRP A 33 24.86 -37.75 -44.67
N GLY A 34 25.79 -38.30 -43.91
CA GLY A 34 25.72 -38.42 -42.44
C GLY A 34 25.75 -37.04 -41.76
N TYR A 35 26.55 -36.10 -42.22
CA TYR A 35 26.50 -34.70 -41.73
C TYR A 35 25.23 -33.97 -42.14
N GLY A 36 24.74 -34.21 -43.34
CA GLY A 36 23.51 -33.60 -43.84
C GLY A 36 22.26 -34.02 -43.02
N GLU A 37 22.17 -35.28 -42.63
CA GLU A 37 21.07 -35.74 -41.75
C GLU A 37 21.11 -35.09 -40.37
N LYS A 38 22.28 -35.05 -39.72
CA LYS A 38 22.44 -34.39 -38.41
C LYS A 38 22.10 -32.92 -38.46
N LEU A 39 22.52 -32.21 -39.51
CA LEU A 39 22.18 -30.78 -39.69
C LEU A 39 20.68 -30.56 -39.89
N ARG A 40 20.01 -31.45 -40.63
CA ARG A 40 18.55 -31.38 -40.81
C ARG A 40 17.81 -31.66 -39.51
N GLU A 41 18.24 -32.65 -38.75
CA GLU A 41 17.65 -32.99 -37.43
C GLU A 41 17.81 -31.82 -36.45
N GLN A 42 18.97 -31.19 -36.37
CA GLN A 42 19.22 -29.98 -35.59
C GLN A 42 18.38 -28.78 -36.03
N ALA A 43 18.23 -28.61 -37.35
CA ALA A 43 17.42 -27.52 -37.90
C ALA A 43 15.93 -27.70 -37.55
N THR A 44 15.41 -28.92 -37.66
CA THR A 44 14.00 -29.21 -37.29
C THR A 44 13.75 -29.05 -35.79
N GLU A 45 14.67 -29.53 -34.93
CA GLU A 45 14.59 -29.35 -33.50
C GLU A 45 14.63 -27.84 -33.10
N LEU A 46 15.48 -27.06 -33.76
CA LEU A 46 15.57 -25.63 -33.54
C LEU A 46 14.30 -24.89 -33.99
N ASP A 47 13.73 -25.29 -35.14
CA ASP A 47 12.49 -24.72 -35.65
C ASP A 47 11.29 -25.01 -34.71
N GLU A 48 11.20 -26.26 -34.17
CA GLU A 48 10.21 -26.61 -33.19
C GLU A 48 10.36 -25.78 -31.89
N LYS A 49 11.59 -25.64 -31.40
CA LYS A 49 11.87 -24.78 -30.22
C LYS A 49 11.52 -23.31 -30.47
N ASN A 50 11.86 -22.79 -31.62
CA ASN A 50 11.53 -21.42 -32.02
C ASN A 50 10.02 -21.20 -32.08
N ARG A 51 9.26 -22.16 -32.65
CA ARG A 51 7.80 -22.10 -32.68
C ARG A 51 7.20 -22.14 -31.28
N ALA A 52 7.70 -23.03 -30.40
CA ALA A 52 7.26 -23.10 -29.00
C ALA A 52 7.52 -21.79 -28.24
N VAL A 53 8.71 -21.22 -28.37
CA VAL A 53 9.06 -19.93 -27.77
C VAL A 53 8.22 -18.79 -28.31
N THR A 54 7.92 -18.79 -29.62
CA THR A 54 7.06 -17.77 -30.24
C THR A 54 5.64 -17.83 -29.66
N LEU A 55 5.05 -19.02 -29.56
CA LEU A 55 3.73 -19.23 -28.98
C LEU A 55 3.68 -18.81 -27.49
N GLU A 56 4.73 -19.13 -26.74
CA GLU A 56 4.81 -18.73 -25.34
C GLU A 56 4.96 -17.21 -25.20
N ASN A 57 5.74 -16.56 -26.05
CA ASN A 57 5.85 -15.10 -26.09
C ASN A 57 4.51 -14.41 -26.43
N GLU A 58 3.74 -14.96 -27.36
CA GLU A 58 2.41 -14.44 -27.67
C GLU A 58 1.46 -14.56 -26.45
N ARG A 59 1.43 -15.71 -25.81
CA ARG A 59 0.63 -15.92 -24.58
C ARG A 59 1.04 -14.97 -23.46
N LEU A 60 2.35 -14.78 -23.27
CA LEU A 60 2.86 -13.84 -22.26
C LEU A 60 2.47 -12.41 -22.58
N LYS A 61 2.52 -11.99 -23.85
CA LYS A 61 2.07 -10.65 -24.28
C LYS A 61 0.58 -10.45 -24.01
N GLU A 62 -0.26 -11.40 -24.32
CA GLU A 62 -1.69 -11.35 -24.03
C GLU A 62 -1.94 -11.27 -22.51
N HIS A 63 -1.22 -12.08 -21.72
CA HIS A 63 -1.34 -12.07 -20.28
C HIS A 63 -0.89 -10.73 -19.65
N VAL A 64 0.23 -10.18 -20.12
CA VAL A 64 0.69 -8.85 -19.72
C VAL A 64 -0.34 -7.78 -20.08
N GLY A 65 -0.89 -7.82 -21.29
CA GLY A 65 -1.94 -6.89 -21.73
C GLY A 65 -3.18 -6.96 -20.81
N TYR A 66 -3.64 -8.16 -20.48
CA TYR A 66 -4.76 -8.38 -19.56
C TYR A 66 -4.47 -7.81 -18.16
N LEU A 67 -3.27 -8.12 -17.60
CA LEU A 67 -2.89 -7.63 -16.28
C LEU A 67 -2.74 -6.11 -16.24
N THR A 68 -2.19 -5.51 -17.30
CA THR A 68 -2.05 -4.05 -17.42
C THR A 68 -3.44 -3.38 -17.44
N GLY A 69 -4.37 -3.89 -18.25
CA GLY A 69 -5.73 -3.36 -18.28
C GLY A 69 -6.45 -3.47 -16.93
N ARG A 70 -6.29 -4.62 -16.24
CA ARG A 70 -6.82 -4.80 -14.88
C ARG A 70 -6.22 -3.80 -13.88
N LEU A 71 -4.92 -3.59 -13.96
CA LEU A 71 -4.22 -2.64 -13.09
C LEU A 71 -4.70 -1.21 -13.32
N GLU A 72 -4.85 -0.80 -14.58
CA GLU A 72 -5.37 0.54 -14.93
C GLU A 72 -6.79 0.74 -14.40
N GLU A 73 -7.67 -0.26 -14.52
CA GLU A 73 -9.03 -0.21 -13.98
C GLU A 73 -9.04 -0.06 -12.46
N GLU A 74 -8.24 -0.87 -11.74
CA GLU A 74 -8.12 -0.78 -10.28
C GLU A 74 -7.53 0.56 -9.83
N VAL A 75 -6.51 1.08 -10.51
CA VAL A 75 -5.92 2.40 -10.22
C VAL A 75 -6.96 3.50 -10.44
N ALA A 76 -7.71 3.46 -11.53
CA ALA A 76 -8.76 4.43 -11.80
C ALA A 76 -9.88 4.38 -10.74
N LYS A 77 -10.26 3.19 -10.30
CA LYS A 77 -11.24 2.99 -9.22
C LYS A 77 -10.75 3.61 -7.91
N VAL A 78 -9.55 3.24 -7.46
CA VAL A 78 -8.95 3.75 -6.21
C VAL A 78 -8.80 5.28 -6.26
N SER A 79 -8.42 5.83 -7.42
CA SER A 79 -8.31 7.29 -7.59
C SER A 79 -9.65 8.00 -7.39
N ARG A 80 -10.73 7.49 -7.98
CA ARG A 80 -12.08 8.05 -7.82
C ARG A 80 -12.56 7.98 -6.37
N GLU A 81 -12.39 6.82 -5.73
CA GLU A 81 -12.76 6.64 -4.31
C GLU A 81 -12.01 7.64 -3.41
N LYS A 82 -10.73 7.86 -3.70
CA LYS A 82 -9.91 8.83 -2.96
C LYS A 82 -10.36 10.28 -3.20
N GLU A 83 -10.73 10.63 -4.41
CA GLU A 83 -11.30 11.95 -4.72
C GLU A 83 -12.62 12.20 -4.00
N GLU A 84 -13.51 11.21 -3.98
CA GLU A 84 -14.78 11.28 -3.25
C GLU A 84 -14.57 11.43 -1.74
N GLU A 85 -13.62 10.67 -1.18
CA GLU A 85 -13.26 10.77 0.24
C GLU A 85 -12.71 12.17 0.57
N MET A 86 -11.83 12.70 -0.26
CA MET A 86 -11.30 14.06 -0.11
C MET A 86 -12.40 15.12 -0.20
N ALA A 87 -13.38 14.94 -1.09
CA ALA A 87 -14.53 15.84 -1.20
C ALA A 87 -15.39 15.79 0.08
N ARG A 88 -15.63 14.61 0.66
CA ARG A 88 -16.36 14.46 1.94
C ARG A 88 -15.62 15.14 3.10
N VAL A 89 -14.30 14.97 3.19
CA VAL A 89 -13.48 15.61 4.22
C VAL A 89 -13.55 17.13 4.11
N ARG A 90 -13.47 17.68 2.88
CA ARG A 90 -13.62 19.13 2.64
C ARG A 90 -15.00 19.62 3.04
N ALA A 91 -16.06 18.93 2.66
CA ALA A 91 -17.41 19.28 3.05
C ALA A 91 -17.59 19.35 4.58
N THR A 92 -17.07 18.34 5.30
CA THR A 92 -17.07 18.32 6.78
C THR A 92 -16.26 19.48 7.37
N HIS A 93 -15.10 19.78 6.79
CA HIS A 93 -14.28 20.94 7.19
C HIS A 93 -15.05 22.27 7.06
N ASP A 94 -15.68 22.50 5.90
CA ASP A 94 -16.41 23.73 5.62
C ASP A 94 -17.64 23.85 6.53
N GLU A 95 -18.33 22.75 6.81
CA GLU A 95 -19.44 22.71 7.76
C GLU A 95 -18.98 23.05 9.19
N MET A 96 -17.83 22.50 9.63
CA MET A 96 -17.23 22.84 10.91
C MET A 96 -16.83 24.31 11.00
N LEU A 97 -16.19 24.84 9.97
CA LEU A 97 -15.84 26.26 9.91
C LEU A 97 -17.08 27.15 10.04
N LYS A 98 -18.15 26.83 9.32
CA LYS A 98 -19.41 27.57 9.36
C LYS A 98 -20.10 27.47 10.74
N ALA A 99 -20.14 26.29 11.32
CA ALA A 99 -20.79 26.06 12.63
C ALA A 99 -20.04 26.72 13.78
N MET A 100 -18.71 26.92 13.66
CA MET A 100 -17.85 27.43 14.74
C MET A 100 -17.11 28.72 14.34
N GLN A 101 -17.63 29.47 13.38
CA GLN A 101 -16.98 30.66 12.84
C GLN A 101 -16.57 31.66 13.93
N LYS A 102 -17.45 31.92 14.90
CA LYS A 102 -17.16 32.87 16.00
C LYS A 102 -15.99 32.45 16.89
N GLU A 103 -15.90 31.16 17.18
CA GLU A 103 -14.82 30.60 18.00
C GLU A 103 -13.50 30.53 17.23
N VAL A 104 -13.57 30.27 15.93
CA VAL A 104 -12.39 30.29 15.03
C VAL A 104 -11.85 31.74 14.89
N GLU A 105 -12.71 32.73 14.66
CA GLU A 105 -12.32 34.14 14.56
C GLU A 105 -11.67 34.67 15.85
N ARG A 106 -12.12 34.16 17.02
CA ARG A 106 -11.53 34.48 18.32
C ARG A 106 -10.24 33.71 18.63
N GLY A 107 -9.77 32.85 17.71
CA GLY A 107 -8.62 31.98 17.94
C GLY A 107 -8.81 30.92 19.02
N GLN A 108 -10.04 30.60 19.38
CA GLN A 108 -10.42 29.66 20.43
C GLN A 108 -10.51 28.23 19.91
N ILE A 109 -10.81 28.09 18.63
CA ILE A 109 -10.86 26.82 17.89
C ILE A 109 -10.01 26.96 16.66
N LYS A 110 -9.22 25.94 16.37
CA LYS A 110 -8.47 25.81 15.12
C LYS A 110 -8.86 24.52 14.43
N ILE A 111 -9.32 24.61 13.20
CA ILE A 111 -9.62 23.48 12.35
C ILE A 111 -8.48 23.33 11.35
N THR A 112 -7.92 22.14 11.24
CA THR A 112 -6.80 21.84 10.34
C THR A 112 -7.12 20.58 9.55
N GLN A 113 -6.99 20.68 8.23
CA GLN A 113 -7.07 19.52 7.34
C GLN A 113 -5.67 19.16 6.86
N LEU A 114 -5.29 17.91 7.03
CA LEU A 114 -4.04 17.36 6.54
C LEU A 114 -4.33 16.05 5.81
N ALA A 115 -4.21 16.07 4.49
CA ALA A 115 -4.57 14.96 3.61
C ALA A 115 -6.01 14.46 3.86
N ASP A 116 -6.16 13.23 4.34
CA ASP A 116 -7.43 12.55 4.64
C ASP A 116 -7.91 12.73 6.09
N ARG A 117 -7.19 13.53 6.90
CA ARG A 117 -7.48 13.74 8.32
C ARG A 117 -7.96 15.15 8.55
N LEU A 118 -8.94 15.27 9.42
CA LEU A 118 -9.42 16.55 9.93
C LEU A 118 -9.17 16.58 11.44
N SER A 119 -8.55 17.65 11.92
CA SER A 119 -8.27 17.89 13.33
C SER A 119 -8.93 19.18 13.79
N LEU A 120 -9.64 19.11 14.89
CA LEU A 120 -10.28 20.21 15.58
C LEU A 120 -9.59 20.43 16.92
N ASN A 121 -8.84 21.51 17.04
CA ASN A 121 -8.17 21.90 18.28
C ASN A 121 -9.02 22.94 19.02
N ILE A 122 -9.43 22.63 20.25
CA ILE A 122 -10.23 23.49 21.12
C ILE A 122 -9.36 23.87 22.34
N VAL A 123 -9.16 25.16 22.54
CA VAL A 123 -8.41 25.64 23.71
C VAL A 123 -9.16 25.26 24.97
N ASP A 124 -8.46 24.64 25.92
CA ASP A 124 -8.94 24.13 27.19
C ASP A 124 -9.87 25.06 27.96
N LYS A 125 -9.47 26.34 28.09
CA LYS A 125 -10.19 27.41 28.81
C LYS A 125 -11.65 27.59 28.37
N ILE A 126 -12.01 27.18 27.16
CA ILE A 126 -13.40 27.27 26.65
C ILE A 126 -14.23 26.15 27.24
N LEU A 127 -13.65 24.96 27.29
CA LEU A 127 -14.35 23.75 27.70
C LEU A 127 -14.42 23.62 29.23
N PHE A 128 -13.32 23.95 29.92
CA PHE A 128 -13.14 23.65 31.34
C PHE A 128 -12.73 24.87 32.14
N PRO A 129 -13.24 25.02 33.37
CA PRO A 129 -12.64 25.91 34.37
C PRO A 129 -11.19 25.46 34.68
N SER A 130 -10.40 26.38 35.25
CA SER A 130 -8.99 26.10 35.54
C SER A 130 -8.84 24.95 36.56
N GLY A 131 -8.07 23.91 36.13
CA GLY A 131 -7.82 22.72 36.99
C GLY A 131 -8.96 21.72 37.05
N GLU A 132 -10.05 21.94 36.34
CA GLU A 132 -11.20 21.04 36.32
C GLU A 132 -11.25 20.18 35.04
N ALA A 133 -11.99 19.09 35.14
CA ALA A 133 -12.34 18.24 34.00
C ALA A 133 -13.86 18.28 33.69
N GLU A 134 -14.64 19.04 34.50
CA GLU A 134 -16.06 19.27 34.28
C GLU A 134 -16.25 20.48 33.34
N PHE A 135 -17.28 20.41 32.51
CA PHE A 135 -17.48 21.43 31.49
C PHE A 135 -18.07 22.73 32.08
N SER A 136 -17.59 23.84 31.56
CA SER A 136 -18.32 25.11 31.69
C SER A 136 -19.59 25.10 30.81
N ASP A 137 -20.54 25.98 31.09
CA ASP A 137 -21.76 26.08 30.25
C ASP A 137 -21.42 26.46 28.81
N GLN A 138 -20.44 27.37 28.65
CA GLN A 138 -19.93 27.71 27.31
C GLN A 138 -19.32 26.46 26.62
N GLY A 139 -18.57 25.62 27.33
CA GLY A 139 -17.99 24.40 26.86
C GLY A 139 -19.05 23.40 26.36
N LYS A 140 -20.13 23.23 27.09
CA LYS A 140 -21.26 22.40 26.69
C LYS A 140 -21.88 22.86 25.39
N GLU A 141 -22.10 24.18 25.22
CA GLU A 141 -22.67 24.75 23.99
C GLU A 141 -21.74 24.57 22.77
N VAL A 142 -20.43 24.73 22.97
CA VAL A 142 -19.43 24.45 21.91
C VAL A 142 -19.47 22.96 21.53
N LEU A 143 -19.45 22.07 22.52
CA LEU A 143 -19.47 20.63 22.28
C LEU A 143 -20.78 20.15 21.64
N LYS A 144 -21.92 20.76 21.94
CA LYS A 144 -23.19 20.47 21.23
C LYS A 144 -23.08 20.76 19.73
N ARG A 145 -22.52 21.93 19.36
CA ARG A 145 -22.32 22.28 17.94
C ARG A 145 -21.31 21.36 17.26
N VAL A 146 -20.19 21.08 17.92
CA VAL A 146 -19.21 20.10 17.44
C VAL A 146 -19.87 18.75 17.23
N GLY A 147 -20.59 18.25 18.24
CA GLY A 147 -21.27 16.96 18.18
C GLY A 147 -22.28 16.86 17.04
N ALA A 148 -23.03 17.94 16.77
CA ALA A 148 -23.99 17.99 15.66
C ALA A 148 -23.31 17.79 14.29
N VAL A 149 -22.13 18.39 14.07
CA VAL A 149 -21.36 18.20 12.83
C VAL A 149 -20.73 16.81 12.79
N LEU A 150 -20.13 16.33 13.91
CA LEU A 150 -19.53 15.00 13.96
C LEU A 150 -20.56 13.87 13.73
N LEU A 151 -21.80 14.06 14.15
CA LEU A 151 -22.87 13.10 13.94
C LEU A 151 -23.17 12.86 12.46
N GLN A 152 -23.02 13.87 11.60
CA GLN A 152 -23.21 13.75 10.16
C GLN A 152 -22.11 12.95 9.48
N ALA A 153 -20.90 12.94 10.02
CA ALA A 153 -19.76 12.19 9.50
C ALA A 153 -19.81 10.71 9.88
N LYS A 154 -20.79 9.96 9.33
CA LYS A 154 -21.12 8.56 9.71
C LYS A 154 -20.02 7.55 9.42
N ASP A 155 -19.15 7.84 8.45
CA ASP A 155 -18.04 7.01 7.99
C ASP A 155 -16.73 7.26 8.75
N LYS A 156 -16.77 8.08 9.82
CA LYS A 156 -15.60 8.44 10.63
C LYS A 156 -15.64 7.87 12.03
N THR A 157 -14.44 7.63 12.56
CA THR A 157 -14.19 7.43 14.00
C THR A 157 -13.48 8.68 14.55
N PHE A 158 -13.65 8.94 15.82
CA PHE A 158 -13.18 10.16 16.47
C PHE A 158 -12.26 9.81 17.63
N ARG A 159 -11.04 10.31 17.57
CA ARG A 159 -10.10 10.24 18.68
C ARG A 159 -10.05 11.59 19.35
N ILE A 160 -10.34 11.60 20.65
CA ILE A 160 -10.34 12.77 21.50
C ILE A 160 -9.07 12.74 22.36
N GLU A 161 -8.14 13.67 22.07
CA GLU A 161 -6.87 13.76 22.76
C GLU A 161 -6.86 14.93 23.72
N GLY A 162 -6.56 14.65 24.99
CA GLY A 162 -6.37 15.65 26.03
C GLY A 162 -4.90 16.03 26.20
N HIS A 163 -4.59 17.32 26.19
CA HIS A 163 -3.26 17.85 26.38
C HIS A 163 -3.20 18.89 27.50
N THR A 164 -2.08 18.97 28.20
CA THR A 164 -1.79 19.99 29.18
C THR A 164 -0.56 20.81 28.80
N ASP A 165 -0.29 21.86 29.52
CA ASP A 165 1.05 22.48 29.56
C ASP A 165 1.96 21.71 30.53
N ASN A 166 3.19 22.18 30.70
CA ASN A 166 4.19 21.57 31.58
C ASN A 166 4.11 22.05 33.04
N ILE A 167 3.06 22.77 33.45
CA ILE A 167 2.87 23.15 34.83
C ILE A 167 2.36 21.93 35.63
N PRO A 168 3.05 21.53 36.70
CA PRO A 168 2.59 20.43 37.54
C PRO A 168 1.23 20.73 38.19
N ILE A 169 0.46 19.69 38.43
CA ILE A 169 -0.83 19.79 39.10
C ILE A 169 -0.68 20.48 40.47
N ALA A 170 -1.50 21.50 40.72
CA ALA A 170 -1.50 22.24 41.97
C ALA A 170 -1.88 21.34 43.18
N LYS A 171 -1.25 21.59 44.31
CA LYS A 171 -1.46 20.76 45.53
C LYS A 171 -2.91 20.43 45.86
N PRO A 172 -3.89 21.38 45.79
CA PRO A 172 -5.29 21.08 46.11
C PRO A 172 -5.93 20.09 45.13
N LEU A 173 -5.41 20.00 43.90
CA LEU A 173 -5.99 19.14 42.85
C LEU A 173 -5.33 17.75 42.81
N LYS A 174 -4.22 17.53 43.54
CA LYS A 174 -3.51 16.25 43.55
C LYS A 174 -4.31 15.08 44.09
N ALA A 175 -5.29 15.33 44.92
CA ALA A 175 -6.23 14.29 45.40
C ALA A 175 -7.14 13.77 44.25
N ARG A 176 -7.43 14.61 43.24
CA ARG A 176 -8.26 14.25 42.08
C ARG A 176 -7.43 13.79 40.90
N PHE A 177 -6.29 14.46 40.67
CA PHE A 177 -5.41 14.20 39.56
C PHE A 177 -3.96 14.14 40.03
N ALA A 178 -3.34 12.98 40.01
CA ALA A 178 -1.98 12.77 40.50
C ALA A 178 -0.95 13.54 39.61
N SER A 179 -1.19 13.58 38.33
CA SER A 179 -0.33 14.24 37.32
C SER A 179 -1.15 14.81 36.15
N ASN A 180 -0.45 15.40 35.20
CA ASN A 180 -1.02 15.87 33.93
C ASN A 180 -1.59 14.73 33.08
N TRP A 181 -1.14 13.50 33.30
CA TRP A 181 -1.72 12.32 32.65
C TRP A 181 -3.17 12.10 33.04
N GLU A 182 -3.47 12.06 34.35
CA GLU A 182 -4.80 11.84 34.86
C GLU A 182 -5.74 12.99 34.49
N LEU A 183 -5.29 14.24 34.58
CA LEU A 183 -6.09 15.41 34.19
C LEU A 183 -6.46 15.37 32.70
N SER A 184 -5.49 15.13 31.82
CA SER A 184 -5.72 15.08 30.39
C SER A 184 -6.62 13.92 29.97
N THR A 185 -6.44 12.74 30.60
CA THR A 185 -7.28 11.56 30.37
C THR A 185 -8.72 11.80 30.84
N ALA A 186 -8.91 12.39 32.03
CA ALA A 186 -10.24 12.70 32.55
C ALA A 186 -10.99 13.67 31.62
N ARG A 187 -10.32 14.70 31.14
CA ARG A 187 -10.90 15.66 30.19
C ARG A 187 -11.30 15.01 28.87
N ALA A 188 -10.41 14.21 28.27
CA ALA A 188 -10.71 13.48 27.03
C ALA A 188 -11.91 12.53 27.24
N THR A 189 -11.94 11.79 28.35
CA THR A 189 -13.03 10.88 28.68
C THR A 189 -14.36 11.60 28.86
N ASN A 190 -14.35 12.77 29.51
CA ASN A 190 -15.58 13.56 29.69
C ASN A 190 -16.11 14.08 28.34
N VAL A 191 -15.23 14.50 27.43
CA VAL A 191 -15.64 14.88 26.07
C VAL A 191 -16.25 13.69 25.33
N VAL A 192 -15.63 12.50 25.39
CA VAL A 192 -16.18 11.28 24.80
C VAL A 192 -17.58 10.98 25.36
N ARG A 193 -17.76 11.02 26.69
CA ARG A 193 -19.07 10.79 27.33
C ARG A 193 -20.09 11.83 26.86
N PHE A 194 -19.74 13.10 26.82
CA PHE A 194 -20.64 14.15 26.33
C PHE A 194 -21.07 13.89 24.88
N LEU A 195 -20.14 13.55 23.98
CA LEU A 195 -20.45 13.23 22.60
C LEU A 195 -21.32 11.98 22.46
N GLN A 196 -21.12 10.99 23.31
CA GLN A 196 -21.95 9.78 23.36
C GLN A 196 -23.37 10.10 23.90
N ASP A 197 -23.45 10.77 25.06
CA ASP A 197 -24.70 10.90 25.82
C ASP A 197 -25.58 12.02 25.26
N GLU A 198 -24.99 13.17 24.85
CA GLU A 198 -25.72 14.34 24.38
C GLU A 198 -25.81 14.41 22.86
N ALA A 199 -24.68 14.20 22.16
CA ALA A 199 -24.65 14.24 20.69
C ALA A 199 -25.07 12.93 20.04
N LYS A 200 -25.30 11.84 20.84
CA LYS A 200 -25.76 10.53 20.37
C LYS A 200 -24.81 9.85 19.38
N ILE A 201 -23.51 10.15 19.49
CA ILE A 201 -22.50 9.46 18.69
C ILE A 201 -22.27 8.07 19.26
N GLU A 202 -22.26 7.06 18.42
CA GLU A 202 -22.06 5.66 18.81
C GLU A 202 -20.71 5.46 19.51
N ALA A 203 -20.72 4.80 20.69
CA ALA A 203 -19.54 4.64 21.54
C ALA A 203 -18.34 3.99 20.81
N HIS A 204 -18.59 3.02 19.93
CA HIS A 204 -17.54 2.33 19.16
C HIS A 204 -16.81 3.23 18.13
N ARG A 205 -17.31 4.45 17.93
CA ARG A 205 -16.69 5.46 17.08
C ARG A 205 -15.86 6.48 17.87
N LEU A 206 -15.80 6.36 19.18
CA LEU A 206 -15.16 7.32 20.07
C LEU A 206 -13.98 6.67 20.81
N GLU A 207 -12.87 7.36 20.83
CA GLU A 207 -11.67 6.99 21.58
C GLU A 207 -11.24 8.16 22.47
N ALA A 208 -10.88 7.89 23.73
CA ALA A 208 -10.30 8.88 24.64
C ALA A 208 -8.83 8.60 24.87
N VAL A 209 -7.97 9.62 24.69
CA VAL A 209 -6.53 9.53 24.87
C VAL A 209 -6.03 10.70 25.73
N GLY A 210 -5.37 10.44 26.84
CA GLY A 210 -4.68 11.46 27.62
C GLY A 210 -3.19 11.49 27.24
N LEU A 211 -2.66 12.63 26.81
CA LEU A 211 -1.28 12.78 26.37
C LEU A 211 -0.44 13.68 27.30
N GLY A 212 -1.06 14.24 28.35
CA GLY A 212 -0.38 15.10 29.30
C GLY A 212 0.33 16.28 28.63
N GLU A 213 1.54 16.56 29.08
CA GLU A 213 2.39 17.68 28.63
C GLU A 213 3.38 17.30 27.51
N TYR A 214 3.36 16.04 27.05
CA TYR A 214 4.45 15.47 26.24
C TYR A 214 4.29 15.69 24.74
N HIS A 215 3.19 16.30 24.31
CA HIS A 215 2.92 16.64 22.91
C HIS A 215 2.63 18.16 22.74
N PRO A 216 3.60 19.05 23.05
CA PRO A 216 3.39 20.48 22.95
C PRO A 216 3.38 20.94 21.49
N ILE A 217 2.47 21.88 21.16
CA ILE A 217 2.41 22.55 19.85
C ILE A 217 2.98 23.96 19.89
N ALA A 218 3.32 24.46 21.08
CA ALA A 218 3.94 25.76 21.30
C ALA A 218 4.94 25.71 22.46
N GLY A 219 5.79 26.73 22.54
CA GLY A 219 6.77 26.81 23.64
C GLY A 219 6.12 27.04 25.00
N ASN A 220 6.45 26.23 26.00
CA ASN A 220 5.91 26.34 27.37
C ASN A 220 6.47 27.54 28.18
N LYS A 221 7.47 28.26 27.67
CA LYS A 221 8.11 29.38 28.38
C LYS A 221 7.17 30.58 28.56
N THR A 222 6.23 30.80 27.66
CA THR A 222 5.30 31.93 27.70
C THR A 222 3.88 31.49 28.11
N PRO A 223 3.11 32.35 28.78
CA PRO A 223 1.70 32.07 29.09
C PRO A 223 0.85 31.78 27.85
N ALA A 224 1.14 32.49 26.74
CA ALA A 224 0.46 32.29 25.46
C ALA A 224 0.73 30.89 24.87
N GLY A 225 2.00 30.46 24.87
CA GLY A 225 2.35 29.12 24.39
C GLY A 225 1.77 28.02 25.28
N ARG A 226 1.79 28.18 26.60
CA ARG A 226 1.14 27.23 27.51
C ARG A 226 -0.38 27.14 27.24
N SER A 227 -1.03 28.27 26.96
CA SER A 227 -2.47 28.28 26.62
C SER A 227 -2.78 27.47 25.35
N GLN A 228 -1.88 27.47 24.37
CA GLN A 228 -2.04 26.65 23.16
C GLN A 228 -1.82 25.16 23.43
N ASN A 229 -0.93 24.83 24.36
CA ASN A 229 -0.67 23.43 24.72
C ASN A 229 -1.83 22.83 25.51
N ARG A 230 -2.51 23.62 26.39
CA ARG A 230 -3.75 23.18 27.07
C ARG A 230 -4.90 23.18 26.08
N ARG A 231 -5.19 22.01 25.49
CA ARG A 231 -6.21 21.82 24.46
C ARG A 231 -6.86 20.46 24.51
N ILE A 232 -8.02 20.37 23.90
CA ILE A 232 -8.61 19.12 23.43
C ILE A 232 -8.45 19.10 21.92
N GLU A 233 -7.93 18.02 21.40
CA GLU A 233 -7.84 17.77 19.98
C GLU A 233 -8.78 16.64 19.60
N ILE A 234 -9.69 16.88 18.64
CA ILE A 234 -10.60 15.88 18.10
C ILE A 234 -10.12 15.56 16.69
N ILE A 235 -9.67 14.33 16.48
CA ILE A 235 -9.12 13.88 15.21
C ILE A 235 -10.12 12.92 14.58
N LEU A 236 -10.46 13.17 13.32
CA LEU A 236 -11.35 12.35 12.53
C LEU A 236 -10.51 11.39 11.67
N PHE A 237 -10.78 10.10 11.82
CA PHE A 237 -10.17 9.04 11.03
C PHE A 237 -11.23 8.35 10.17
N PRO A 238 -10.86 7.88 8.95
CA PRO A 238 -11.72 6.96 8.21
C PRO A 238 -12.02 5.70 9.03
N ARG A 239 -13.25 5.21 8.97
CA ARG A 239 -13.63 3.98 9.66
C ARG A 239 -13.03 2.77 8.93
N VAL A 240 -12.12 2.04 9.56
CA VAL A 240 -11.40 0.89 8.98
C VAL A 240 -12.33 -0.21 8.44
N GLY A 241 -13.57 -0.29 8.91
CA GLY A 241 -14.57 -1.27 8.44
C GLY A 241 -15.21 -0.97 7.09
N SER A 242 -15.06 0.23 6.53
CA SER A 242 -15.52 0.55 5.17
C SER A 242 -14.54 0.04 4.12
N LEU A 243 -13.25 0.03 4.41
CA LEU A 243 -12.20 -0.44 3.49
C LEU A 243 -12.13 -1.97 3.36
N THR A 244 -12.48 -2.72 4.42
CA THR A 244 -12.42 -4.19 4.38
C THR A 244 -13.64 -4.84 3.71
N LYS A 245 -14.73 -4.11 3.55
CA LYS A 245 -15.93 -4.61 2.87
C LYS A 245 -15.78 -4.56 1.34
N GLU A 246 -14.87 -3.73 0.83
CA GLU A 246 -14.59 -3.56 -0.60
C GLU A 246 -13.36 -4.37 -1.07
N LEU A 247 -12.39 -4.62 -0.20
CA LEU A 247 -11.38 -5.64 -0.43
C LEU A 247 -12.02 -7.00 -0.14
N GLY A 248 -12.80 -7.50 -1.11
CA GLY A 248 -13.38 -8.84 -1.03
C GLY A 248 -12.32 -9.81 -0.50
N THR A 249 -12.72 -10.65 0.48
CA THR A 249 -11.88 -11.74 1.00
C THR A 249 -11.04 -12.30 -0.14
N PRO A 250 -9.70 -12.42 0.03
CA PRO A 250 -8.85 -12.93 -1.03
C PRO A 250 -9.43 -14.27 -1.48
N LYS A 251 -10.00 -14.32 -2.70
CA LYS A 251 -10.40 -15.56 -3.31
C LYS A 251 -9.20 -16.46 -3.26
N LYS A 252 -9.35 -17.59 -2.55
CA LYS A 252 -8.42 -18.70 -2.45
C LYS A 252 -7.51 -18.75 -3.67
N THR A 253 -6.24 -18.52 -3.44
CA THR A 253 -5.14 -18.62 -4.39
C THR A 253 -5.42 -19.73 -5.39
N VAL A 254 -5.54 -19.39 -6.67
CA VAL A 254 -5.44 -20.36 -7.75
C VAL A 254 -4.04 -20.95 -7.60
N GLN A 255 -4.00 -22.21 -7.13
CA GLN A 255 -2.76 -23.00 -7.13
C GLN A 255 -2.33 -23.10 -8.60
N SER A 256 -1.30 -22.37 -8.97
CA SER A 256 -0.55 -22.64 -10.19
C SER A 256 -0.09 -24.11 -10.13
N PRO A 257 -0.32 -24.92 -11.15
CA PRO A 257 0.25 -26.26 -11.20
C PRO A 257 1.78 -26.08 -11.29
N VAL A 258 2.45 -26.26 -10.17
CA VAL A 258 3.92 -26.41 -10.15
C VAL A 258 4.23 -27.64 -10.99
N ALA A 259 4.79 -27.42 -12.19
CA ALA A 259 5.34 -28.49 -13.01
C ALA A 259 6.39 -29.23 -12.19
N LYS A 260 6.16 -30.52 -11.96
CA LYS A 260 7.16 -31.42 -11.35
C LYS A 260 8.46 -31.32 -12.15
N PRO A 261 9.61 -31.14 -11.50
CA PRO A 261 10.90 -31.23 -12.19
C PRO A 261 11.07 -32.65 -12.76
N ALA A 262 11.40 -32.70 -14.06
CA ALA A 262 11.72 -33.94 -14.74
C ALA A 262 12.89 -34.64 -14.02
N VAL A 263 12.66 -35.88 -13.65
CA VAL A 263 13.67 -36.74 -13.01
C VAL A 263 14.78 -37.00 -14.05
N ALA A 264 15.98 -36.56 -13.74
CA ALA A 264 17.19 -36.88 -14.50
C ALA A 264 17.43 -38.40 -14.53
N PRO A 265 17.84 -39.01 -15.69
CA PRO A 265 18.15 -40.42 -15.73
C PRO A 265 19.42 -40.70 -14.92
N LYS A 266 19.33 -41.71 -14.05
CA LYS A 266 20.47 -42.23 -13.28
C LYS A 266 21.54 -42.75 -14.25
N ALA A 267 22.72 -42.17 -14.21
CA ALA A 267 23.92 -42.74 -14.82
C ALA A 267 24.21 -44.09 -14.16
N GLY A 268 24.13 -45.14 -14.96
CA GLY A 268 24.49 -46.49 -14.54
C GLY A 268 26.00 -46.60 -14.31
N ALA A 269 26.34 -47.18 -13.16
CA ALA A 269 27.68 -47.63 -12.83
C ALA A 269 28.13 -48.78 -13.76
N ARG A 270 29.27 -48.60 -14.41
CA ARG A 270 30.30 -49.66 -14.58
C ARG A 270 31.62 -48.97 -14.85
#